data_912f8e7d0bb2f296c287be575f3613c9
#
_entry.id   912f8e7d0bb2f296c287be575f3613c9
#
_cell.length_a   1.000
_cell.length_b   1.000
_cell.length_c   1.000
_cell.angle_alpha   90.00
_cell.angle_beta   90.00
_cell.angle_gamma   90.00
#
_symmetry.space_group_name_H-M   'P 1'
#
loop_
_entity.id
_entity.type
_entity.pdbx_description
1 polymer ?
#
loop_
_entity_poly.entity_id
_entity_poly.type
_entity_poly.pdbx_seq_one_letter_code
_entity_poly.pdbx_strand_id
1 'polypeptide(L)'
;AFFYFFTKEVKTKAEIFCSLLLFGFILLLSSKNIVLVFILLILVDYFFYSKIAHKMRLRNMLVFLVLVVTLFFAGKIKERFQAEFQSNTEKSLSSTVIDKDLVGVNVLSVYEAWTNEKFTPNDFFPGTAFRVYQARMFFELFQEESVFWKGYGLNASFKKLEEKAFKYDVFRGNETQEGYQTKNFHNQYIQNFAELGFFGFLILVIMLLFTLKKTIQNKDFIQIAFSVLMISLFLTESFLWRQRGVMFFTLLYCLFSTEDYFA
;
A
#
# COMPACT_ATOMS: atom_id res chain seq x y z
N ALA A 1 14.65 -4.88 6.68
CA ALA A 1 15.28 -6.12 7.20
C ALA A 1 15.59 -7.12 6.08
N PHE A 2 14.64 -7.50 5.19
CA PHE A 2 14.89 -8.49 4.13
C PHE A 2 16.10 -8.12 3.26
N PHE A 3 16.12 -6.92 2.69
CA PHE A 3 17.19 -6.48 1.81
C PHE A 3 18.56 -6.42 2.49
N TYR A 4 18.61 -6.18 3.78
CA TYR A 4 19.87 -6.25 4.55
C TYR A 4 20.54 -7.63 4.46
N PHE A 5 19.77 -8.71 4.63
CA PHE A 5 20.30 -10.07 4.46
C PHE A 5 20.46 -10.46 2.99
N PHE A 6 19.54 -9.97 2.15
CA PHE A 6 19.51 -10.33 0.73
C PHE A 6 20.72 -9.81 -0.05
N THR A 7 21.18 -8.60 0.23
CA THR A 7 22.30 -7.94 -0.49
C THR A 7 23.69 -8.39 -0.02
N LYS A 8 23.82 -9.08 1.11
CA LYS A 8 25.12 -9.59 1.57
C LYS A 8 25.74 -10.56 0.56
N GLU A 9 27.04 -10.38 0.26
CA GLU A 9 27.80 -11.24 -0.64
C GLU A 9 28.01 -12.63 -0.05
N VAL A 10 28.41 -12.70 1.22
CA VAL A 10 28.61 -13.96 1.97
C VAL A 10 27.55 -14.05 3.05
N LYS A 11 26.81 -15.15 3.04
CA LYS A 11 25.69 -15.38 3.95
C LYS A 11 25.95 -16.65 4.79
N THR A 12 25.74 -16.53 6.07
CA THR A 12 25.65 -17.69 6.97
C THR A 12 24.34 -18.45 6.75
N LYS A 13 24.28 -19.71 7.20
CA LYS A 13 23.04 -20.51 7.14
C LYS A 13 21.89 -19.84 7.89
N ALA A 14 22.19 -19.19 9.03
CA ALA A 14 21.18 -18.44 9.80
C ALA A 14 20.63 -17.23 9.02
N GLU A 15 21.46 -16.47 8.32
CA GLU A 15 21.03 -15.32 7.50
C GLU A 15 20.20 -15.76 6.30
N ILE A 16 20.53 -16.89 5.68
CA ILE A 16 19.72 -17.49 4.61
C ILE A 16 18.34 -17.86 5.17
N PHE A 17 18.29 -18.53 6.32
CA PHE A 17 17.04 -18.89 6.97
C PHE A 17 16.21 -17.65 7.34
N CYS A 18 16.82 -16.61 7.92
CA CYS A 18 16.15 -15.35 8.21
C CYS A 18 15.59 -14.68 6.94
N SER A 19 16.36 -14.68 5.84
CA SER A 19 15.89 -14.13 4.57
C SER A 19 14.67 -14.87 4.03
N LEU A 20 14.67 -16.20 4.08
CA LEU A 20 13.54 -17.03 3.62
C LEU A 20 12.31 -16.83 4.50
N LEU A 21 12.50 -16.76 5.82
CA LEU A 21 11.41 -16.50 6.76
C LEU A 21 10.80 -15.12 6.54
N LEU A 22 11.62 -14.06 6.40
CA LEU A 22 11.15 -12.71 6.10
C LEU A 22 10.45 -12.64 4.74
N PHE A 23 10.96 -13.34 3.72
CA PHE A 23 10.29 -13.46 2.42
C PHE A 23 8.89 -14.07 2.56
N GLY A 24 8.78 -15.18 3.29
CA GLY A 24 7.49 -15.80 3.56
C GLY A 24 6.51 -14.86 4.26
N PHE A 25 6.96 -14.11 5.27
CA PHE A 25 6.12 -13.10 5.94
C PHE A 25 5.70 -11.96 5.01
N ILE A 26 6.59 -11.48 4.13
CA ILE A 26 6.24 -10.45 3.15
C ILE A 26 5.11 -10.94 2.24
N LEU A 27 5.19 -12.16 1.73
CA LEU A 27 4.16 -12.73 0.87
C LEU A 27 2.82 -12.96 1.59
N LEU A 28 2.87 -13.39 2.85
CA LEU A 28 1.66 -13.66 3.63
C LEU A 28 0.93 -12.39 4.09
N LEU A 29 1.69 -11.36 4.48
CA LEU A 29 1.14 -10.19 5.16
C LEU A 29 1.01 -8.96 4.25
N SER A 30 1.74 -8.91 3.14
CA SER A 30 1.81 -7.70 2.31
C SER A 30 0.61 -7.54 1.38
N SER A 31 0.25 -6.28 1.17
CA SER A 31 -0.68 -5.91 0.12
C SER A 31 -0.07 -6.21 -1.27
N LYS A 32 -0.92 -6.38 -2.28
CA LYS A 32 -0.52 -6.65 -3.67
C LYS A 32 0.49 -5.64 -4.20
N ASN A 33 0.28 -4.36 -3.88
CA ASN A 33 1.19 -3.28 -4.26
C ASN A 33 2.60 -3.50 -3.68
N ILE A 34 2.70 -3.82 -2.39
CA ILE A 34 3.99 -4.04 -1.73
C ILE A 34 4.70 -5.27 -2.30
N VAL A 35 3.98 -6.35 -2.58
CA VAL A 35 4.55 -7.54 -3.21
C VAL A 35 5.11 -7.22 -4.61
N LEU A 36 4.36 -6.46 -5.42
CA LEU A 36 4.81 -6.05 -6.75
C LEU A 36 6.08 -5.20 -6.68
N VAL A 37 6.09 -4.17 -5.84
CA VAL A 37 7.27 -3.30 -5.66
C VAL A 37 8.44 -4.07 -5.07
N PHE A 38 8.20 -5.00 -4.16
CA PHE A 38 9.24 -5.87 -3.61
C PHE A 38 9.89 -6.74 -4.68
N ILE A 39 9.11 -7.35 -5.58
CA ILE A 39 9.62 -8.10 -6.72
C ILE A 39 10.44 -7.20 -7.65
N LEU A 40 9.92 -6.00 -7.95
CA LEU A 40 10.65 -5.02 -8.76
C LEU A 40 12.01 -4.65 -8.14
N LEU A 41 12.04 -4.41 -6.83
CA LEU A 41 13.29 -4.11 -6.12
C LEU A 41 14.29 -5.27 -6.16
N ILE A 42 13.84 -6.52 -6.05
CA ILE A 42 14.73 -7.67 -6.23
C ILE A 42 15.33 -7.69 -7.64
N LEU A 43 14.53 -7.40 -8.66
CA LEU A 43 15.02 -7.32 -10.04
C LEU A 43 16.02 -6.16 -10.21
N VAL A 44 15.75 -5.00 -9.62
CA VAL A 44 16.65 -3.85 -9.67
C VAL A 44 18.00 -4.18 -8.98
N ASP A 45 17.99 -4.77 -7.78
CA ASP A 45 19.22 -5.21 -7.11
C ASP A 45 19.99 -6.17 -8.01
N TYR A 46 19.27 -7.13 -8.53
CA TYR A 46 19.84 -8.18 -9.35
C TYR A 46 20.55 -7.66 -10.62
N PHE A 47 19.94 -6.71 -11.32
CA PHE A 47 20.50 -6.19 -12.58
C PHE A 47 21.55 -5.10 -12.38
N PHE A 48 21.42 -4.25 -11.37
CA PHE A 48 22.21 -3.03 -11.25
C PHE A 48 23.18 -3.02 -10.05
N TYR A 49 22.84 -3.70 -8.96
CA TYR A 49 23.61 -3.63 -7.71
C TYR A 49 24.34 -4.91 -7.35
N SER A 50 23.87 -6.07 -7.80
CA SER A 50 24.47 -7.36 -7.44
C SER A 50 25.85 -7.56 -8.07
N LYS A 51 26.83 -7.93 -7.25
CA LYS A 51 28.20 -8.27 -7.66
C LYS A 51 28.40 -9.74 -8.04
N ILE A 52 27.32 -10.53 -8.07
CA ILE A 52 27.36 -11.97 -8.35
C ILE A 52 27.64 -12.22 -9.85
N ALA A 53 28.41 -13.27 -10.16
CA ALA A 53 28.72 -13.65 -11.55
C ALA A 53 27.46 -13.91 -12.39
N HIS A 54 27.47 -13.47 -13.64
CA HIS A 54 26.29 -13.45 -14.53
C HIS A 54 25.58 -14.81 -14.67
N LYS A 55 26.34 -15.91 -14.74
CA LYS A 55 25.77 -17.27 -14.86
C LYS A 55 25.01 -17.71 -13.59
N MET A 56 25.52 -17.39 -12.41
CA MET A 56 24.82 -17.65 -11.15
C MET A 56 23.61 -16.73 -10.97
N ARG A 57 23.71 -15.55 -11.47
CA ARG A 57 22.67 -14.54 -11.52
C ARG A 57 21.42 -15.08 -12.22
N LEU A 58 21.56 -15.57 -13.46
CA LEU A 58 20.47 -16.11 -14.25
C LEU A 58 19.78 -17.30 -13.57
N ARG A 59 20.57 -18.21 -13.00
CA ARG A 59 20.04 -19.35 -12.25
C ARG A 59 19.20 -18.94 -11.04
N ASN A 60 19.71 -18.01 -10.24
CA ASN A 60 19.01 -17.54 -9.03
C ASN A 60 17.73 -16.80 -9.40
N MET A 61 17.71 -16.05 -10.52
CA MET A 61 16.51 -15.41 -11.04
C MET A 61 15.45 -16.43 -11.48
N LEU A 62 15.85 -17.47 -12.18
CA LEU A 62 14.94 -18.53 -12.59
C LEU A 62 14.32 -19.24 -11.37
N VAL A 63 15.13 -19.57 -10.36
CA VAL A 63 14.64 -20.17 -9.11
C VAL A 63 13.67 -19.24 -8.41
N PHE A 64 13.99 -17.95 -8.32
CA PHE A 64 13.11 -16.96 -7.71
C PHE A 64 11.80 -16.80 -8.49
N LEU A 65 11.88 -16.72 -9.83
CA LEU A 65 10.70 -16.64 -10.70
C LEU A 65 9.78 -17.86 -10.53
N VAL A 66 10.36 -19.07 -10.56
CA VAL A 66 9.61 -20.31 -10.33
C VAL A 66 8.93 -20.29 -8.96
N LEU A 67 9.63 -19.84 -7.92
CA LEU A 67 9.09 -19.77 -6.56
C LEU A 67 7.94 -18.76 -6.47
N VAL A 68 8.07 -17.58 -7.07
CA VAL A 68 7.00 -16.55 -7.13
C VAL A 68 5.79 -17.09 -7.89
N VAL A 69 6.01 -17.71 -9.06
CA VAL A 69 4.94 -18.32 -9.87
C VAL A 69 4.24 -19.43 -9.10
N THR A 70 4.99 -20.32 -8.46
CA THR A 70 4.42 -21.41 -7.65
C THR A 70 3.58 -20.88 -6.51
N LEU A 71 4.06 -19.88 -5.77
CA LEU A 71 3.31 -19.25 -4.69
C LEU A 71 2.06 -18.52 -5.19
N PHE A 72 2.15 -17.88 -6.37
CA PHE A 72 1.00 -17.21 -6.98
C PHE A 72 -0.12 -18.21 -7.34
N PHE A 73 0.24 -19.39 -7.86
CA PHE A 73 -0.73 -20.41 -8.25
C PHE A 73 -1.16 -21.33 -7.09
N ALA A 74 -0.29 -21.59 -6.13
CA ALA A 74 -0.58 -22.48 -5.00
C ALA A 74 -1.38 -21.79 -3.87
N GLY A 75 -1.42 -20.46 -3.83
CA GLY A 75 -2.05 -19.69 -2.75
C GLY A 75 -3.35 -19.00 -3.15
N LYS A 76 -4.09 -18.55 -2.15
CA LYS A 76 -5.27 -17.65 -2.33
C LYS A 76 -4.95 -16.30 -2.98
N ILE A 77 -3.69 -16.09 -3.41
CA ILE A 77 -3.23 -14.85 -4.04
C ILE A 77 -3.94 -14.66 -5.39
N LYS A 78 -4.07 -15.72 -6.19
CA LYS A 78 -4.80 -15.70 -7.47
C LYS A 78 -6.26 -15.29 -7.26
N GLU A 79 -6.95 -15.88 -6.29
CA GLU A 79 -8.34 -15.56 -5.98
C GLU A 79 -8.50 -14.09 -5.54
N ARG A 80 -7.57 -13.59 -4.72
CA ARG A 80 -7.55 -12.17 -4.30
C ARG A 80 -7.32 -11.21 -5.46
N PHE A 81 -6.48 -11.56 -6.44
CA PHE A 81 -6.30 -10.75 -7.64
C PHE A 81 -7.54 -10.78 -8.53
N GLN A 82 -8.13 -11.96 -8.74
CA GLN A 82 -9.34 -12.10 -9.54
C GLN A 82 -10.52 -11.34 -8.94
N ALA A 83 -10.72 -11.39 -7.63
CA ALA A 83 -11.82 -10.70 -6.95
C ALA A 83 -11.78 -9.16 -7.12
N GLU A 84 -10.62 -8.56 -7.38
CA GLU A 84 -10.53 -7.10 -7.64
C GLU A 84 -10.89 -6.69 -9.08
N PHE A 85 -10.78 -7.61 -10.02
CA PHE A 85 -11.06 -7.33 -11.44
C PHE A 85 -12.43 -7.87 -11.91
N GLN A 86 -13.13 -8.61 -11.06
CA GLN A 86 -14.49 -9.10 -11.36
C GLN A 86 -15.49 -7.98 -11.03
N SER A 87 -16.09 -7.42 -12.07
CA SER A 87 -17.31 -6.63 -11.97
C SER A 87 -18.51 -7.56 -12.08
N ASN A 88 -19.49 -7.39 -11.19
CA ASN A 88 -20.82 -7.97 -11.22
C ASN A 88 -20.99 -9.25 -12.05
N THR A 89 -20.64 -10.37 -11.49
CA THR A 89 -21.16 -11.67 -11.91
C THR A 89 -21.65 -12.41 -10.66
N GLU A 90 -22.93 -12.67 -10.60
CA GLU A 90 -23.67 -13.27 -9.48
C GLU A 90 -23.11 -14.60 -8.91
N LYS A 91 -22.02 -15.10 -9.45
CA LYS A 91 -21.52 -16.45 -9.16
C LYS A 91 -20.21 -16.55 -8.35
N SER A 92 -19.52 -15.47 -8.03
CA SER A 92 -18.16 -15.60 -7.47
C SER A 92 -18.02 -15.26 -5.97
N LEU A 93 -19.09 -14.93 -5.30
CA LEU A 93 -19.05 -14.44 -3.90
C LEU A 93 -19.12 -15.54 -2.85
N SER A 94 -19.12 -16.81 -3.23
CA SER A 94 -19.38 -17.91 -2.30
C SER A 94 -18.18 -18.37 -1.47
N SER A 95 -16.99 -17.77 -1.57
CA SER A 95 -15.86 -18.51 -0.98
C SER A 95 -14.85 -17.78 -0.09
N THR A 96 -14.81 -16.43 0.05
CA THR A 96 -13.58 -16.00 0.74
C THR A 96 -13.62 -14.85 1.75
N VAL A 97 -14.64 -14.00 1.84
CA VAL A 97 -14.56 -12.87 2.81
C VAL A 97 -15.93 -12.34 3.29
N ILE A 98 -17.03 -12.83 2.78
CA ILE A 98 -18.35 -12.29 3.12
C ILE A 98 -19.09 -13.33 3.97
N ASP A 99 -19.57 -12.90 5.10
CA ASP A 99 -20.43 -13.67 5.99
C ASP A 99 -21.56 -14.34 5.16
N LYS A 100 -21.74 -15.64 5.33
CA LYS A 100 -22.71 -16.44 4.56
C LYS A 100 -24.16 -15.99 4.68
N ASP A 101 -24.41 -15.01 5.56
CA ASP A 101 -25.74 -14.47 5.85
C ASP A 101 -26.14 -13.24 5.00
N LEU A 102 -25.21 -12.72 4.15
CA LEU A 102 -25.51 -11.61 3.25
C LEU A 102 -26.03 -12.13 1.89
N VAL A 103 -27.31 -12.40 1.84
CA VAL A 103 -28.02 -12.66 0.57
C VAL A 103 -28.01 -11.37 -0.26
N GLY A 104 -27.35 -11.40 -1.45
CA GLY A 104 -27.43 -10.30 -2.41
C GLY A 104 -26.36 -9.21 -2.30
N VAL A 105 -25.11 -9.58 -1.93
CA VAL A 105 -23.98 -8.63 -1.97
C VAL A 105 -23.66 -8.23 -3.41
N ASN A 106 -23.69 -6.93 -3.70
CA ASN A 106 -23.34 -6.35 -4.97
C ASN A 106 -21.88 -5.85 -4.94
N VAL A 107 -21.01 -6.42 -5.79
CA VAL A 107 -19.59 -6.03 -5.86
C VAL A 107 -19.44 -4.87 -6.83
N LEU A 108 -19.03 -3.71 -6.31
CA LEU A 108 -18.87 -2.50 -7.08
C LEU A 108 -17.57 -2.51 -7.90
N SER A 109 -17.71 -2.11 -9.15
CA SER A 109 -16.56 -1.80 -10.00
C SER A 109 -15.92 -0.45 -9.66
N VAL A 110 -14.71 -0.20 -10.16
CA VAL A 110 -14.04 1.10 -10.07
C VAL A 110 -14.87 2.22 -10.67
N TYR A 111 -15.55 1.94 -11.78
CA TYR A 111 -16.42 2.90 -12.47
C TYR A 111 -17.64 3.26 -11.61
N GLU A 112 -18.35 2.28 -11.07
CA GLU A 112 -19.50 2.49 -10.17
C GLU A 112 -19.10 3.23 -8.88
N ALA A 113 -17.95 2.91 -8.30
CA ALA A 113 -17.40 3.62 -7.13
C ALA A 113 -17.17 5.12 -7.40
N TRP A 114 -16.85 5.48 -8.65
CA TRP A 114 -16.64 6.88 -9.05
C TRP A 114 -17.94 7.58 -9.44
N THR A 115 -18.89 6.91 -10.08
CA THR A 115 -20.05 7.53 -10.76
C THR A 115 -21.36 7.44 -10.01
N ASN A 116 -21.56 6.42 -9.17
CA ASN A 116 -22.86 6.22 -8.50
C ASN A 116 -23.20 7.39 -7.57
N GLU A 117 -24.41 7.90 -7.67
CA GLU A 117 -24.92 8.98 -6.81
C GLU A 117 -25.29 8.49 -5.41
N LYS A 118 -25.64 7.22 -5.28
CA LYS A 118 -25.95 6.57 -4.00
C LYS A 118 -25.54 5.11 -4.04
N PHE A 119 -25.29 4.57 -2.88
CA PHE A 119 -24.98 3.17 -2.65
C PHE A 119 -26.07 2.53 -1.78
N THR A 120 -25.98 1.23 -1.60
CA THR A 120 -26.84 0.47 -0.70
C THR A 120 -26.00 -0.20 0.39
N PRO A 121 -26.58 -0.55 1.54
CA PRO A 121 -25.85 -1.27 2.59
C PRO A 121 -25.27 -2.62 2.13
N ASN A 122 -25.79 -3.19 1.03
CA ASN A 122 -25.32 -4.46 0.46
C ASN A 122 -24.19 -4.28 -0.56
N ASP A 123 -23.78 -3.04 -0.85
CA ASP A 123 -22.72 -2.76 -1.80
C ASP A 123 -21.35 -2.96 -1.15
N PHE A 124 -20.54 -3.84 -1.76
CA PHE A 124 -19.20 -4.13 -1.33
C PHE A 124 -18.18 -3.47 -2.26
N PHE A 125 -17.27 -2.71 -1.67
CA PHE A 125 -16.16 -2.10 -2.37
C PHE A 125 -14.91 -2.99 -2.30
N PRO A 126 -14.47 -3.63 -3.40
CA PRO A 126 -13.15 -4.21 -3.47
C PRO A 126 -12.05 -3.17 -3.20
N GLY A 127 -10.88 -3.61 -2.78
CA GLY A 127 -9.84 -2.71 -2.31
C GLY A 127 -9.47 -1.56 -3.25
N THR A 128 -9.46 -1.79 -4.58
CA THR A 128 -9.20 -0.74 -5.57
C THR A 128 -10.40 0.19 -5.74
N ALA A 129 -11.62 -0.36 -5.85
CA ALA A 129 -12.84 0.43 -5.95
C ALA A 129 -13.03 1.31 -4.71
N PHE A 130 -12.70 0.79 -3.51
CA PHE A 130 -12.77 1.56 -2.29
C PHE A 130 -11.80 2.76 -2.28
N ARG A 131 -10.57 2.57 -2.74
CA ARG A 131 -9.60 3.68 -2.86
C ARG A 131 -10.06 4.75 -3.86
N VAL A 132 -10.70 4.33 -4.94
CA VAL A 132 -11.29 5.26 -5.93
C VAL A 132 -12.47 6.02 -5.30
N TYR A 133 -13.35 5.36 -4.56
CA TYR A 133 -14.40 6.00 -3.79
C TYR A 133 -13.83 7.05 -2.81
N GLN A 134 -12.81 6.70 -2.05
CA GLN A 134 -12.15 7.62 -1.11
C GLN A 134 -11.49 8.81 -1.81
N ALA A 135 -10.85 8.58 -2.96
CA ALA A 135 -10.30 9.66 -3.78
C ALA A 135 -11.40 10.60 -4.30
N ARG A 136 -12.53 10.05 -4.75
CA ARG A 136 -13.70 10.84 -5.15
C ARG A 136 -14.23 11.70 -3.99
N MET A 137 -14.35 11.13 -2.79
CA MET A 137 -14.77 11.88 -1.59
C MET A 137 -13.83 13.05 -1.32
N PHE A 138 -12.52 12.85 -1.47
CA PHE A 138 -11.56 13.93 -1.35
C PHE A 138 -11.78 15.04 -2.39
N PHE A 139 -11.96 14.70 -3.67
CA PHE A 139 -12.16 15.69 -4.72
C PHE A 139 -13.46 16.48 -4.52
N GLU A 140 -14.53 15.83 -4.10
CA GLU A 140 -15.79 16.51 -3.79
C GLU A 140 -15.65 17.48 -2.61
N LEU A 141 -15.06 17.01 -1.51
CA LEU A 141 -14.79 17.85 -0.33
C LEU A 141 -13.91 19.05 -0.69
N PHE A 142 -12.93 18.83 -1.55
CA PHE A 142 -12.03 19.86 -2.02
C PHE A 142 -12.74 20.93 -2.90
N GLN A 143 -13.74 20.53 -3.69
CA GLN A 143 -14.55 21.45 -4.48
C GLN A 143 -15.58 22.21 -3.64
N GLU A 144 -16.15 21.56 -2.63
CA GLU A 144 -17.17 22.16 -1.76
C GLU A 144 -16.59 23.19 -0.77
N GLU A 145 -15.35 22.99 -0.34
CA GLU A 145 -14.73 23.81 0.71
C GLU A 145 -13.36 24.36 0.29
N SER A 146 -13.12 25.64 0.61
CA SER A 146 -11.86 26.33 0.27
C SER A 146 -10.72 26.00 1.27
N VAL A 147 -10.26 24.75 1.27
CA VAL A 147 -9.24 24.25 2.20
C VAL A 147 -7.87 23.99 1.58
N PHE A 148 -7.65 24.46 0.34
CA PHE A 148 -6.44 24.19 -0.44
C PHE A 148 -5.15 24.41 0.35
N TRP A 149 -5.00 25.56 0.99
CA TRP A 149 -3.73 25.93 1.61
C TRP A 149 -3.50 25.30 3.00
N LYS A 150 -4.57 25.16 3.79
CA LYS A 150 -4.47 24.80 5.22
C LYS A 150 -4.99 23.41 5.55
N GLY A 151 -5.79 22.81 4.66
CA GLY A 151 -6.50 21.58 4.95
C GLY A 151 -7.61 21.78 5.98
N TYR A 152 -8.16 20.66 6.46
CA TYR A 152 -9.19 20.65 7.50
C TYR A 152 -8.64 20.70 8.93
N GLY A 153 -7.35 20.43 9.11
CA GLY A 153 -6.71 20.19 10.40
C GLY A 153 -6.49 18.69 10.66
N LEU A 154 -5.57 18.41 11.58
CA LEU A 154 -5.22 17.03 11.93
C LEU A 154 -6.47 16.28 12.44
N ASN A 155 -6.69 15.07 11.92
CA ASN A 155 -7.81 14.19 12.23
C ASN A 155 -9.21 14.74 11.85
N ALA A 156 -9.33 15.95 11.31
CA ALA A 156 -10.62 16.52 10.96
C ALA A 156 -11.22 15.94 9.68
N SER A 157 -10.40 15.34 8.82
CA SER A 157 -10.85 14.64 7.61
C SER A 157 -11.78 13.47 7.91
N PHE A 158 -11.65 12.84 9.09
CA PHE A 158 -12.49 11.74 9.51
C PHE A 158 -13.98 12.12 9.56
N LYS A 159 -14.30 13.24 10.23
CA LYS A 159 -15.67 13.73 10.34
C LYS A 159 -16.27 14.06 8.96
N LYS A 160 -15.46 14.63 8.07
CA LYS A 160 -15.87 14.95 6.70
C LYS A 160 -16.16 13.70 5.87
N LEU A 161 -15.35 12.65 6.01
CA LEU A 161 -15.62 11.35 5.36
C LEU A 161 -16.86 10.67 5.92
N GLU A 162 -17.09 10.78 7.23
CA GLU A 162 -18.29 10.27 7.86
C GLU A 162 -19.54 10.96 7.31
N GLU A 163 -19.57 12.30 7.22
CA GLU A 163 -20.66 13.07 6.63
C GLU A 163 -20.94 12.65 5.18
N LYS A 164 -19.89 12.45 4.37
CA LYS A 164 -20.02 11.94 3.00
C LYS A 164 -20.56 10.50 2.95
N ALA A 165 -20.09 9.63 3.82
CA ALA A 165 -20.57 8.25 3.90
C ALA A 165 -22.08 8.20 4.21
N PHE A 166 -22.58 9.08 5.06
CA PHE A 166 -24.03 9.22 5.31
C PHE A 166 -24.78 9.75 4.09
N LYS A 167 -24.23 10.75 3.40
CA LYS A 167 -24.83 11.31 2.18
C LYS A 167 -24.99 10.27 1.07
N TYR A 168 -23.99 9.39 0.92
CA TYR A 168 -23.94 8.36 -0.11
C TYR A 168 -24.58 7.03 0.30
N ASP A 169 -25.05 6.90 1.53
CA ASP A 169 -25.72 5.73 2.09
C ASP A 169 -24.91 4.43 1.97
N VAL A 170 -23.61 4.51 2.20
CA VAL A 170 -22.74 3.34 2.21
C VAL A 170 -22.96 2.48 3.47
N PHE A 171 -22.53 1.22 3.42
CA PHE A 171 -22.61 0.31 4.57
C PHE A 171 -21.99 0.91 5.83
N ARG A 172 -22.79 0.98 6.90
CA ARG A 172 -22.44 1.65 8.17
C ARG A 172 -21.82 0.74 9.22
N GLY A 173 -21.69 -0.52 8.90
CA GLY A 173 -21.19 -1.54 9.83
C GLY A 173 -22.33 -2.27 10.55
N ASN A 174 -21.96 -3.36 11.17
CA ASN A 174 -22.81 -4.17 12.06
C ASN A 174 -21.95 -4.63 13.27
N GLU A 175 -22.48 -5.53 14.09
CA GLU A 175 -21.79 -6.03 15.29
C GLU A 175 -20.45 -6.73 14.98
N THR A 176 -20.26 -7.23 13.75
CA THR A 176 -19.07 -8.02 13.35
C THR A 176 -18.13 -7.26 12.42
N GLN A 177 -18.62 -6.23 11.71
CA GLN A 177 -17.87 -5.51 10.68
C GLN A 177 -17.98 -4.01 10.83
N GLU A 178 -16.83 -3.33 10.76
CA GLU A 178 -16.79 -1.86 10.70
C GLU A 178 -17.32 -1.34 9.37
N GLY A 179 -18.12 -0.28 9.43
CA GLY A 179 -18.64 0.39 8.24
C GLY A 179 -17.61 1.23 7.50
N TYR A 180 -17.95 1.65 6.29
CA TYR A 180 -17.08 2.47 5.45
C TYR A 180 -16.90 3.90 5.98
N GLN A 181 -17.83 4.41 6.78
CA GLN A 181 -17.74 5.74 7.42
C GLN A 181 -16.59 5.87 8.42
N THR A 182 -16.06 4.75 8.93
CA THR A 182 -14.94 4.74 9.88
C THR A 182 -13.57 4.65 9.20
N LYS A 183 -13.51 4.65 7.88
CA LYS A 183 -12.27 4.46 7.12
C LYS A 183 -11.67 5.80 6.70
N ASN A 184 -10.32 5.84 6.65
CA ASN A 184 -9.55 6.96 6.14
C ASN A 184 -9.41 6.91 4.60
N PHE A 185 -8.66 7.83 3.99
CA PHE A 185 -8.49 7.88 2.54
C PHE A 185 -7.71 6.73 1.92
N HIS A 186 -7.07 5.86 2.71
CA HIS A 186 -6.18 4.80 2.21
C HIS A 186 -5.14 5.29 1.19
N ASN A 187 -4.71 6.54 1.34
CA ASN A 187 -3.67 7.18 0.55
C ASN A 187 -3.07 8.30 1.38
N GLN A 188 -1.79 8.20 1.71
CA GLN A 188 -1.13 9.17 2.59
C GLN A 188 -0.98 10.54 1.96
N TYR A 189 -0.84 10.62 0.64
CA TYR A 189 -0.74 11.91 -0.07
C TYR A 189 -2.06 12.68 0.03
N ILE A 190 -3.18 11.99 -0.24
CA ILE A 190 -4.52 12.54 -0.09
C ILE A 190 -4.79 12.90 1.37
N GLN A 191 -4.42 12.03 2.30
CA GLN A 191 -4.59 12.26 3.74
C GLN A 191 -3.86 13.53 4.20
N ASN A 192 -2.59 13.68 3.83
CA ASN A 192 -1.82 14.88 4.16
C ASN A 192 -2.39 16.13 3.52
N PHE A 193 -2.84 16.04 2.27
CA PHE A 193 -3.44 17.17 1.60
C PHE A 193 -4.76 17.59 2.27
N ALA A 194 -5.62 16.63 2.59
CA ALA A 194 -6.90 16.89 3.26
C ALA A 194 -6.71 17.52 4.65
N GLU A 195 -5.73 17.06 5.42
CA GLU A 195 -5.54 17.53 6.79
C GLU A 195 -4.65 18.75 6.92
N LEU A 196 -3.56 18.82 6.15
CA LEU A 196 -2.52 19.84 6.28
C LEU A 196 -2.46 20.80 5.08
N GLY A 197 -3.34 20.61 4.09
CA GLY A 197 -3.37 21.40 2.86
C GLY A 197 -2.17 21.16 1.96
N PHE A 198 -2.02 22.06 1.00
CA PHE A 198 -0.95 22.01 0.00
C PHE A 198 0.45 21.98 0.61
N PHE A 199 0.70 22.76 1.66
CA PHE A 199 2.03 22.81 2.28
C PHE A 199 2.39 21.50 2.97
N GLY A 200 1.47 20.88 3.70
CA GLY A 200 1.72 19.58 4.34
C GLY A 200 1.95 18.46 3.33
N PHE A 201 1.18 18.45 2.24
CA PHE A 201 1.40 17.55 1.11
C PHE A 201 2.78 17.77 0.48
N LEU A 202 3.14 19.04 0.19
CA LEU A 202 4.40 19.39 -0.46
C LEU A 202 5.62 18.97 0.37
N ILE A 203 5.59 19.22 1.69
CA ILE A 203 6.66 18.81 2.61
C ILE A 203 6.85 17.29 2.56
N LEU A 204 5.78 16.52 2.62
CA LEU A 204 5.87 15.05 2.53
C LEU A 204 6.52 14.60 1.23
N VAL A 205 6.08 15.17 0.09
CA VAL A 205 6.62 14.84 -1.24
C VAL A 205 8.11 15.22 -1.32
N ILE A 206 8.48 16.40 -0.85
CA ILE A 206 9.90 16.85 -0.83
C ILE A 206 10.75 15.90 0.02
N MET A 207 10.30 15.51 1.21
CA MET A 207 11.00 14.58 2.07
C MET A 207 11.27 13.25 1.36
N LEU A 208 10.26 12.68 0.71
CA LEU A 208 10.37 11.41 0.00
C LEU A 208 11.31 11.50 -1.21
N LEU A 209 11.15 12.55 -2.03
CA LEU A 209 11.99 12.76 -3.22
C LEU A 209 13.44 13.08 -2.86
N PHE A 210 13.66 13.87 -1.82
CA PHE A 210 15.00 14.18 -1.32
C PHE A 210 15.72 12.90 -0.83
N THR A 211 15.02 12.08 -0.03
CA THR A 211 15.56 10.80 0.43
C THR A 211 15.89 9.90 -0.74
N LEU A 212 14.96 9.73 -1.69
CA LEU A 212 15.19 8.89 -2.87
C LEU A 212 16.38 9.38 -3.70
N LYS A 213 16.49 10.68 -3.96
CA LYS A 213 17.61 11.28 -4.69
C LYS A 213 18.94 10.98 -3.99
N LYS A 214 19.02 11.23 -2.68
CA LYS A 214 20.22 11.01 -1.86
C LYS A 214 20.63 9.54 -1.89
N THR A 215 19.69 8.62 -1.68
CA THR A 215 19.99 7.18 -1.64
C THR A 215 20.44 6.62 -3.00
N ILE A 216 19.91 7.15 -4.11
CA ILE A 216 20.38 6.81 -5.47
C ILE A 216 21.83 7.33 -5.68
N GLN A 217 22.13 8.53 -5.23
CA GLN A 217 23.48 9.11 -5.34
C GLN A 217 24.51 8.30 -4.54
N ASN A 218 24.15 7.87 -3.33
CA ASN A 218 25.01 7.05 -2.46
C ASN A 218 25.10 5.60 -2.90
N LYS A 219 24.25 5.17 -3.85
CA LYS A 219 24.16 3.77 -4.33
C LYS A 219 23.91 2.75 -3.22
N ASP A 220 23.30 3.17 -2.11
CA ASP A 220 22.90 2.28 -1.02
C ASP A 220 21.53 1.65 -1.34
N PHE A 221 21.58 0.37 -1.72
CA PHE A 221 20.36 -0.34 -2.13
C PHE A 221 19.36 -0.52 -1.00
N ILE A 222 19.78 -0.63 0.26
CA ILE A 222 18.86 -0.78 1.40
C ILE A 222 18.05 0.50 1.58
N GLN A 223 18.70 1.64 1.48
CA GLN A 223 18.06 2.95 1.57
C GLN A 223 17.16 3.22 0.36
N ILE A 224 17.60 2.83 -0.86
CA ILE A 224 16.77 2.92 -2.08
C ILE A 224 15.50 2.08 -1.90
N ALA A 225 15.64 0.84 -1.42
CA ALA A 225 14.50 -0.04 -1.18
C ALA A 225 13.52 0.56 -0.14
N PHE A 226 14.03 1.16 0.93
CA PHE A 226 13.19 1.87 1.90
C PHE A 226 12.41 3.01 1.25
N SER A 227 13.11 3.90 0.51
CA SER A 227 12.49 5.07 -0.13
C SER A 227 11.40 4.67 -1.13
N VAL A 228 11.69 3.71 -2.00
CA VAL A 228 10.73 3.23 -3.02
C VAL A 228 9.53 2.53 -2.37
N LEU A 229 9.76 1.70 -1.33
CA LEU A 229 8.67 1.05 -0.59
C LEU A 229 7.79 2.08 0.13
N MET A 230 8.36 3.11 0.75
CA MET A 230 7.57 4.15 1.41
C MET A 230 6.75 4.98 0.42
N ILE A 231 7.33 5.39 -0.71
CA ILE A 231 6.61 6.10 -1.78
C ILE A 231 5.42 5.27 -2.27
N SER A 232 5.63 3.98 -2.51
CA SER A 232 4.59 3.08 -2.99
C SER A 232 3.54 2.76 -1.92
N LEU A 233 3.95 2.54 -0.68
CA LEU A 233 3.04 2.29 0.44
C LEU A 233 2.09 3.47 0.65
N PHE A 234 2.60 4.69 0.58
CA PHE A 234 1.82 5.92 0.74
C PHE A 234 0.77 6.14 -0.35
N LEU A 235 0.92 5.52 -1.53
CA LEU A 235 -0.11 5.53 -2.56
C LEU A 235 -1.34 4.67 -2.20
N THR A 236 -1.17 3.67 -1.36
CA THR A 236 -2.21 2.68 -1.09
C THR A 236 -2.67 2.62 0.35
N GLU A 237 -1.98 3.31 1.26
CA GLU A 237 -2.30 3.31 2.69
C GLU A 237 -2.04 4.68 3.31
N SER A 238 -2.92 5.12 4.22
CA SER A 238 -2.68 6.26 5.10
C SER A 238 -1.79 5.83 6.27
N PHE A 239 -0.53 5.53 5.96
CA PHE A 239 0.41 4.85 6.87
C PHE A 239 0.76 5.70 8.11
N LEU A 240 0.90 7.02 7.91
CA LEU A 240 1.20 7.96 9.00
C LEU A 240 -0.02 8.32 9.85
N TRP A 241 -1.19 7.84 9.49
CA TRP A 241 -2.40 7.95 10.33
C TRP A 241 -2.27 7.22 11.67
N ARG A 242 -1.45 6.17 11.72
CA ARG A 242 -1.23 5.36 12.91
C ARG A 242 0.10 5.70 13.55
N GLN A 243 0.14 5.83 14.88
CA GLN A 243 1.37 6.09 15.66
C GLN A 243 2.52 5.16 15.26
N ARG A 244 2.26 3.87 15.07
CA ARG A 244 3.27 2.90 14.63
C ARG A 244 3.90 3.26 13.28
N GLY A 245 3.10 3.77 12.35
CA GLY A 245 3.57 4.23 11.05
C GLY A 245 4.45 5.46 11.15
N VAL A 246 4.04 6.44 11.95
CA VAL A 246 4.83 7.64 12.22
C VAL A 246 6.19 7.27 12.83
N MET A 247 6.20 6.48 13.90
CA MET A 247 7.44 6.06 14.57
C MET A 247 8.37 5.31 13.62
N PHE A 248 7.84 4.35 12.86
CA PHE A 248 8.63 3.57 11.90
C PHE A 248 9.24 4.45 10.80
N PHE A 249 8.44 5.29 10.18
CA PHE A 249 8.91 6.19 9.12
C PHE A 249 9.94 7.18 9.64
N THR A 250 9.64 7.88 10.73
CA THR A 250 10.52 8.90 11.30
C THR A 250 11.85 8.31 11.74
N LEU A 251 11.83 7.17 12.46
CA LEU A 251 13.05 6.51 12.92
C LEU A 251 13.98 6.16 11.74
N LEU A 252 13.46 5.49 10.71
CA LEU A 252 14.27 5.09 9.57
C LEU A 252 14.65 6.28 8.68
N TYR A 253 13.78 7.27 8.54
CA TYR A 253 14.09 8.50 7.84
C TYR A 253 15.26 9.24 8.49
N CYS A 254 15.24 9.42 9.82
CA CYS A 254 16.32 10.04 10.56
C CYS A 254 17.60 9.20 10.49
N LEU A 255 17.52 7.89 10.70
CA LEU A 255 18.68 6.99 10.63
C LEU A 255 19.41 7.13 9.29
N PHE A 256 18.69 7.02 8.17
CA PHE A 256 19.28 7.12 6.84
C PHE A 256 19.69 8.54 6.44
N SER A 257 19.13 9.56 7.10
CA SER A 257 19.54 10.95 6.87
C SER A 257 20.83 11.32 7.58
N THR A 258 21.18 10.62 8.70
CA THR A 258 22.34 10.94 9.55
C THR A 258 23.60 10.13 9.23
N GLU A 259 23.49 9.04 8.45
CA GLU A 259 24.67 8.20 8.14
C GLU A 259 25.86 8.98 7.55
N ASP A 260 25.62 10.07 6.82
CA ASP A 260 26.70 10.88 6.21
C ASP A 260 27.47 11.74 7.22
N TYR A 261 26.98 11.90 8.46
CA TYR A 261 27.69 12.67 9.49
C TYR A 261 28.71 11.85 10.26
N PHE A 262 28.73 10.54 10.08
CA PHE A 262 29.61 9.60 10.78
C PHE A 262 30.56 8.83 9.85
N ALA A 263 30.47 9.06 8.53
CA ALA A 263 31.38 8.54 7.52
C ALA A 263 32.44 9.58 7.14
#